data_0db362b818ad36b075a49471e27b61f1
#
_entry.id   0db362b818ad36b075a49471e27b61f1
#
_cell.length_a   1.000
_cell.length_b   1.000
_cell.length_c   1.000
_cell.angle_alpha   90.00
_cell.angle_beta   90.00
_cell.angle_gamma   90.00
#
_symmetry.space_group_name_H-M   'P 1'
#
loop_
_entity.id
_entity.type
_entity.pdbx_description
1 polymer ?
#
loop_
_entity_poly.entity_id
_entity_poly.type
_entity_poly.pdbx_seq_one_letter_code
_entity_poly.pdbx_strand_id
1 'polypeptide(L)'
;MSRPAGCAALVVAGVALAIAASQRFSPSAAFECVAPVSVAARGALEAVSCTRQGSALEGAARLAFDLPLDLNVASARALEALPGIGAGRAAAIVAARQAAPYCDVRDLARVPGIGRTTLARLAPHVIAGPARGCAAAKS
;
A
#
# COMPACT_ATOMS: atom_id res chain seq x y z
N MET A 1 -57.62 44.60 1.72
CA MET A 1 -56.83 43.65 2.56
C MET A 1 -55.96 42.81 1.64
N SER A 2 -54.77 43.30 1.36
CA SER A 2 -53.84 42.68 0.39
C SER A 2 -52.98 41.64 1.10
N ARG A 3 -53.04 40.40 0.70
CA ARG A 3 -52.30 39.26 1.29
C ARG A 3 -50.83 39.30 0.86
N PRO A 4 -49.85 39.00 1.74
CA PRO A 4 -48.43 39.04 1.41
C PRO A 4 -48.05 37.78 0.63
N ALA A 5 -48.26 37.77 -0.67
CA ALA A 5 -47.77 36.68 -1.57
C ALA A 5 -46.25 36.68 -1.74
N GLY A 6 -45.56 37.73 -1.34
CA GLY A 6 -44.10 37.86 -1.50
C GLY A 6 -43.26 37.02 -0.53
N CYS A 7 -43.73 36.83 0.71
CA CYS A 7 -42.92 36.05 1.71
C CYS A 7 -42.86 34.57 1.43
N ALA A 8 -43.94 33.96 0.91
CA ALA A 8 -43.96 32.54 0.56
C ALA A 8 -43.02 32.21 -0.59
N ALA A 9 -42.94 33.09 -1.62
CA ALA A 9 -42.06 32.90 -2.77
C ALA A 9 -40.57 32.97 -2.35
N LEU A 10 -40.20 33.85 -1.44
CA LEU A 10 -38.81 33.96 -0.95
C LEU A 10 -38.40 32.75 -0.11
N VAL A 11 -39.30 32.18 0.70
CA VAL A 11 -39.01 30.97 1.45
C VAL A 11 -38.81 29.76 0.55
N VAL A 12 -39.67 29.57 -0.43
CA VAL A 12 -39.56 28.50 -1.43
C VAL A 12 -38.27 28.63 -2.24
N ALA A 13 -37.89 29.82 -2.67
CA ALA A 13 -36.64 30.06 -3.40
C ALA A 13 -35.42 29.80 -2.50
N GLY A 14 -35.46 30.18 -1.21
CA GLY A 14 -34.36 29.89 -0.25
C GLY A 14 -34.20 28.41 0.02
N VAL A 15 -35.27 27.65 0.18
CA VAL A 15 -35.23 26.19 0.37
C VAL A 15 -34.74 25.48 -0.89
N ALA A 16 -35.19 25.89 -2.09
CA ALA A 16 -34.70 25.32 -3.34
C ALA A 16 -33.21 25.58 -3.57
N LEU A 17 -32.70 26.76 -3.20
CA LEU A 17 -31.27 27.10 -3.30
C LEU A 17 -30.44 26.28 -2.29
N ALA A 18 -30.94 26.06 -1.07
CA ALA A 18 -30.28 25.23 -0.06
C ALA A 18 -30.21 23.75 -0.47
N ILE A 19 -31.27 23.22 -1.09
CA ILE A 19 -31.30 21.85 -1.63
C ILE A 19 -30.33 21.73 -2.82
N ALA A 20 -30.28 22.69 -3.70
CA ALA A 20 -29.35 22.72 -4.85
C ALA A 20 -27.88 22.84 -4.40
N ALA A 21 -27.61 23.55 -3.30
CA ALA A 21 -26.27 23.66 -2.71
C ALA A 21 -25.86 22.36 -2.02
N SER A 22 -26.78 21.65 -1.35
CA SER A 22 -26.51 20.37 -0.71
C SER A 22 -26.27 19.24 -1.72
N GLN A 23 -26.87 19.30 -2.91
CA GLN A 23 -26.62 18.31 -3.98
C GLN A 23 -25.26 18.48 -4.68
N ARG A 24 -24.61 19.63 -4.52
CA ARG A 24 -23.23 19.85 -5.02
C ARG A 24 -22.17 19.27 -4.09
N PHE A 25 -22.54 18.88 -2.89
CA PHE A 25 -21.70 18.12 -2.00
C PHE A 25 -21.97 16.62 -2.23
N SER A 26 -21.64 16.15 -3.45
CA SER A 26 -21.39 14.71 -3.62
C SER A 26 -20.24 14.39 -2.69
N PRO A 27 -20.40 13.46 -1.71
CA PRO A 27 -19.24 12.90 -1.06
C PRO A 27 -18.39 12.33 -2.19
N SER A 28 -17.25 12.97 -2.39
CA SER A 28 -16.25 12.57 -3.37
C SER A 28 -16.18 11.05 -3.37
N ALA A 29 -16.35 10.43 -4.53
CA ALA A 29 -16.22 8.98 -4.72
C ALA A 29 -15.12 8.49 -3.80
N ALA A 30 -15.41 7.51 -2.96
CA ALA A 30 -14.46 6.94 -2.02
C ALA A 30 -13.14 6.77 -2.77
N PHE A 31 -12.10 7.45 -2.30
CA PHE A 31 -10.81 7.45 -2.96
C PHE A 31 -10.25 6.04 -2.80
N GLU A 32 -10.56 5.19 -3.76
CA GLU A 32 -10.09 3.82 -3.79
C GLU A 32 -8.62 3.87 -4.19
N CYS A 33 -7.76 3.88 -3.18
CA CYS A 33 -6.33 3.86 -3.36
C CYS A 33 -5.91 2.44 -3.78
N VAL A 34 -5.98 2.16 -5.07
CA VAL A 34 -5.63 0.83 -5.63
C VAL A 34 -4.15 0.53 -5.43
N ALA A 35 -3.27 1.53 -5.47
CA ALA A 35 -1.84 1.36 -5.22
C ALA A 35 -1.26 2.66 -4.64
N PRO A 36 -0.93 2.69 -3.34
CA PRO A 36 -0.22 3.81 -2.76
C PRO A 36 1.22 3.88 -3.32
N VAL A 37 1.66 5.07 -3.66
CA VAL A 37 3.01 5.35 -4.17
C VAL A 37 3.67 6.42 -3.33
N SER A 38 4.98 6.34 -3.15
CA SER A 38 5.75 7.41 -2.55
C SER A 38 5.98 8.53 -3.56
N VAL A 39 5.83 9.77 -3.13
CA VAL A 39 6.14 10.96 -3.92
C VAL A 39 7.18 11.79 -3.16
N ALA A 40 8.14 12.36 -3.89
CA ALA A 40 9.12 13.24 -3.29
C ALA A 40 8.42 14.52 -2.79
N ALA A 41 8.37 14.72 -1.48
CA ALA A 41 7.94 15.95 -0.86
C ALA A 41 9.14 16.86 -0.58
N ARG A 42 8.93 18.18 -0.61
CA ARG A 42 9.97 19.14 -0.19
C ARG A 42 10.17 19.00 1.31
N GLY A 43 11.29 18.38 1.69
CA GLY A 43 11.66 18.14 3.08
C GLY A 43 11.97 16.66 3.35
N ALA A 44 12.34 16.34 4.58
CA ALA A 44 12.77 14.99 4.98
C ALA A 44 11.61 13.98 5.10
N LEU A 45 10.36 14.38 4.83
CA LEU A 45 9.19 13.51 4.91
C LEU A 45 8.81 13.03 3.51
N GLU A 46 8.90 11.73 3.30
CA GLU A 46 8.37 11.06 2.12
C GLU A 46 6.84 11.04 2.20
N ALA A 47 6.18 11.73 1.28
CA ALA A 47 4.73 11.75 1.21
C ALA A 47 4.23 10.51 0.46
N VAL A 48 3.15 9.92 0.94
CA VAL A 48 2.46 8.83 0.24
C VAL A 48 1.24 9.40 -0.49
N SER A 49 1.11 9.09 -1.77
CA SER A 49 0.02 9.54 -2.62
C SER A 49 -0.66 8.35 -3.30
N CYS A 50 -1.95 8.49 -3.56
CA CYS A 50 -2.73 7.53 -4.36
C CYS A 50 -2.72 7.88 -5.85
N THR A 51 -1.80 8.72 -6.32
CA THR A 51 -1.65 9.06 -7.73
C THR A 51 -0.80 8.04 -8.47
N ARG A 52 -0.95 7.97 -9.79
CA ARG A 52 -0.08 7.13 -10.62
C ARG A 52 1.34 7.69 -10.80
N GLN A 53 1.61 8.89 -10.30
CA GLN A 53 2.92 9.55 -10.37
C GLN A 53 3.64 9.34 -9.04
N GLY A 54 4.75 8.63 -9.08
CA GLY A 54 5.59 8.34 -7.92
C GLY A 54 6.21 6.95 -8.00
N SER A 55 7.15 6.69 -7.13
CA SER A 55 7.77 5.37 -6.99
C SER A 55 6.85 4.44 -6.19
N ALA A 56 6.88 3.16 -6.50
CA ALA A 56 6.20 2.16 -5.67
C ALA A 56 6.73 2.23 -4.23
N LEU A 57 5.85 2.06 -3.25
CA LEU A 57 6.26 2.00 -1.84
C LEU A 57 7.26 0.86 -1.63
N GLU A 58 8.33 1.14 -0.90
CA GLU A 58 9.36 0.16 -0.55
C GLU A 58 9.57 0.06 0.97
N GLY A 59 10.10 -1.08 1.40
CA GLY A 59 10.57 -1.29 2.77
C GLY A 59 9.54 -0.92 3.84
N ALA A 60 9.94 -0.06 4.77
CA ALA A 60 9.13 0.33 5.92
C ALA A 60 7.80 0.99 5.53
N ALA A 61 7.76 1.75 4.42
CA ALA A 61 6.53 2.36 3.94
C ALA A 61 5.49 1.31 3.51
N ARG A 62 5.91 0.22 2.84
CA ARG A 62 4.98 -0.89 2.53
C ARG A 62 4.44 -1.53 3.79
N LEU A 63 5.30 -1.82 4.75
CA LEU A 63 4.91 -2.48 6.01
C LEU A 63 3.98 -1.62 6.85
N ALA A 64 4.12 -0.29 6.80
CA ALA A 64 3.21 0.64 7.49
C ALA A 64 1.76 0.61 6.93
N PHE A 65 1.58 0.12 5.69
CA PHE A 65 0.28 -0.08 5.05
C PHE A 65 -0.13 -1.56 4.97
N ASP A 66 0.46 -2.43 5.79
CA ASP A 66 0.24 -3.87 5.78
C ASP A 66 0.42 -4.53 4.39
N LEU A 67 1.26 -3.92 3.55
CA LEU A 67 1.58 -4.44 2.23
C LEU A 67 2.80 -5.37 2.32
N PRO A 68 2.65 -6.67 2.05
CA PRO A 68 3.77 -7.59 2.16
C PRO A 68 4.84 -7.32 1.09
N LEU A 69 6.09 -7.59 1.44
CA LEU A 69 7.23 -7.49 0.54
C LEU A 69 7.37 -8.77 -0.28
N ASP A 70 7.50 -8.64 -1.60
CA ASP A 70 7.80 -9.78 -2.46
C ASP A 70 9.29 -10.11 -2.42
N LEU A 71 9.62 -11.31 -1.97
CA LEU A 71 10.99 -11.83 -1.83
C LEU A 71 11.76 -11.84 -3.15
N ASN A 72 11.06 -12.02 -4.27
CA ASN A 72 11.69 -12.14 -5.58
C ASN A 72 12.07 -10.80 -6.20
N VAL A 73 11.43 -9.69 -5.77
CA VAL A 73 11.65 -8.36 -6.37
C VAL A 73 12.12 -7.30 -5.38
N ALA A 74 11.87 -7.47 -4.07
CA ALA A 74 12.22 -6.46 -3.07
C ALA A 74 13.73 -6.14 -3.09
N SER A 75 14.08 -4.86 -2.94
CA SER A 75 15.48 -4.43 -2.79
C SER A 75 16.05 -4.91 -1.45
N ALA A 76 17.39 -5.02 -1.34
CA ALA A 76 18.04 -5.34 -0.07
C ALA A 76 17.63 -4.35 1.03
N ARG A 77 17.58 -3.06 0.69
CA ARG A 77 17.14 -2.00 1.60
C ARG A 77 15.69 -2.16 2.06
N ALA A 78 14.80 -2.57 1.16
CA ALA A 78 13.42 -2.86 1.51
C ALA A 78 13.32 -4.04 2.49
N LEU A 79 14.12 -5.09 2.27
CA LEU A 79 14.17 -6.27 3.13
C LEU A 79 14.73 -5.97 4.53
N GLU A 80 15.60 -4.97 4.68
CA GLU A 80 16.12 -4.53 5.98
C GLU A 80 15.03 -3.96 6.91
N ALA A 81 13.90 -3.52 6.36
CA ALA A 81 12.75 -3.08 7.15
C ALA A 81 12.01 -4.24 7.86
N LEU A 82 12.27 -5.48 7.47
CA LEU A 82 11.64 -6.67 8.07
C LEU A 82 12.18 -6.95 9.48
N PRO A 83 11.33 -7.43 10.40
CA PRO A 83 11.73 -7.70 11.78
C PRO A 83 12.82 -8.76 11.86
N GLY A 84 13.98 -8.37 12.37
CA GLY A 84 15.14 -9.26 12.54
C GLY A 84 15.97 -9.49 11.27
N ILE A 85 15.75 -8.73 10.22
CA ILE A 85 16.57 -8.72 9.01
C ILE A 85 17.46 -7.48 9.02
N GLY A 86 18.74 -7.68 9.19
CA GLY A 86 19.76 -6.63 8.97
C GLY A 86 20.41 -6.78 7.61
N ALA A 87 21.33 -5.87 7.28
CA ALA A 87 22.00 -5.77 5.97
C ALA A 87 22.57 -7.12 5.48
N GLY A 88 23.24 -7.88 6.36
CA GLY A 88 23.83 -9.17 5.99
C GLY A 88 22.79 -10.22 5.57
N ARG A 89 21.65 -10.31 6.30
CA ARG A 89 20.58 -11.23 5.94
C ARG A 89 19.83 -10.75 4.71
N ALA A 90 19.60 -9.45 4.56
CA ALA A 90 18.99 -8.89 3.36
C ALA A 90 19.81 -9.19 2.11
N ALA A 91 21.14 -9.01 2.17
CA ALA A 91 22.05 -9.38 1.08
C ALA A 91 22.02 -10.88 0.79
N ALA A 92 21.98 -11.74 1.82
CA ALA A 92 21.88 -13.19 1.65
C ALA A 92 20.56 -13.62 1.00
N ILE A 93 19.43 -12.96 1.33
CA ILE A 93 18.13 -13.21 0.67
C ILE A 93 18.23 -12.86 -0.81
N VAL A 94 18.79 -11.68 -1.14
CA VAL A 94 18.97 -11.25 -2.53
C VAL A 94 19.89 -12.20 -3.30
N ALA A 95 21.00 -12.64 -2.72
CA ALA A 95 21.91 -13.61 -3.35
C ALA A 95 21.24 -14.98 -3.58
N ALA A 96 20.48 -15.47 -2.59
CA ALA A 96 19.81 -16.75 -2.69
C ALA A 96 18.74 -16.79 -3.80
N ARG A 97 18.01 -15.68 -4.06
CA ARG A 97 17.04 -15.64 -5.16
C ARG A 97 17.68 -15.64 -6.55
N GLN A 98 18.94 -15.18 -6.65
CA GLN A 98 19.69 -15.23 -7.93
C GLN A 98 20.04 -16.66 -8.31
N ALA A 99 20.29 -17.53 -7.33
CA ALA A 99 20.54 -18.96 -7.56
C ALA A 99 19.25 -19.72 -7.88
N ALA A 100 18.18 -19.43 -7.14
CA ALA A 100 16.85 -19.99 -7.38
C ALA A 100 15.78 -19.06 -6.80
N PRO A 101 14.67 -18.78 -7.49
CA PRO A 101 13.61 -17.94 -6.97
C PRO A 101 12.96 -18.56 -5.71
N TYR A 102 12.26 -17.73 -4.95
CA TYR A 102 11.42 -18.18 -3.86
C TYR A 102 10.05 -18.53 -4.42
N CYS A 103 9.65 -19.79 -4.30
CA CYS A 103 8.35 -20.26 -4.73
C CYS A 103 7.34 -20.29 -3.57
N ASP A 104 7.84 -20.36 -2.35
CA ASP A 104 7.08 -20.29 -1.09
C ASP A 104 7.89 -19.47 -0.07
N VAL A 105 7.20 -18.87 0.88
CA VAL A 105 7.85 -18.13 2.00
C VAL A 105 8.76 -19.05 2.81
N ARG A 106 8.44 -20.34 2.90
CA ARG A 106 9.26 -21.36 3.58
C ARG A 106 10.64 -21.54 2.95
N ASP A 107 10.80 -21.19 1.69
CA ASP A 107 12.09 -21.25 0.99
C ASP A 107 13.14 -20.31 1.60
N LEU A 108 12.72 -19.32 2.42
CA LEU A 108 13.63 -18.50 3.22
C LEU A 108 14.48 -19.33 4.19
N ALA A 109 14.06 -20.54 4.55
CA ALA A 109 14.83 -21.43 5.43
C ALA A 109 16.19 -21.85 4.83
N ARG A 110 16.37 -21.73 3.50
CA ARG A 110 17.65 -21.99 2.84
C ARG A 110 18.67 -20.86 3.05
N VAL A 111 18.23 -19.68 3.52
CA VAL A 111 19.10 -18.52 3.73
C VAL A 111 19.82 -18.65 5.08
N PRO A 112 21.17 -18.58 5.11
CA PRO A 112 21.93 -18.64 6.36
C PRO A 112 21.45 -17.59 7.38
N GLY A 113 21.21 -18.03 8.62
CA GLY A 113 20.75 -17.17 9.69
C GLY A 113 19.24 -16.90 9.73
N ILE A 114 18.44 -17.52 8.85
CA ILE A 114 16.98 -17.52 8.92
C ILE A 114 16.50 -18.89 9.43
N GLY A 115 16.31 -18.99 10.75
CA GLY A 115 15.75 -20.17 11.40
C GLY A 115 14.23 -20.11 11.52
N ARG A 116 13.62 -21.16 12.06
CA ARG A 116 12.16 -21.29 12.23
C ARG A 116 11.51 -20.09 12.93
N THR A 117 12.13 -19.59 13.99
CA THR A 117 11.62 -18.43 14.75
C THR A 117 11.64 -17.15 13.91
N THR A 118 12.69 -16.92 13.13
CA THR A 118 12.79 -15.77 12.23
C THR A 118 11.76 -15.89 11.11
N LEU A 119 11.66 -17.09 10.50
CA LEU A 119 10.68 -17.37 9.45
C LEU A 119 9.25 -17.12 9.92
N ALA A 120 8.86 -17.57 11.11
CA ALA A 120 7.53 -17.34 11.65
C ALA A 120 7.20 -15.83 11.83
N ARG A 121 8.22 -15.03 12.23
CA ARG A 121 8.06 -13.57 12.33
C ARG A 121 7.96 -12.87 10.99
N LEU A 122 8.62 -13.40 9.96
CA LEU A 122 8.62 -12.82 8.63
C LEU A 122 7.37 -13.16 7.83
N ALA A 123 6.79 -14.34 8.03
CA ALA A 123 5.69 -14.87 7.24
C ALA A 123 4.52 -13.89 7.00
N PRO A 124 4.05 -13.09 7.99
CA PRO A 124 2.97 -12.13 7.75
C PRO A 124 3.39 -10.92 6.90
N HIS A 125 4.67 -10.66 6.73
CA HIS A 125 5.20 -9.46 6.10
C HIS A 125 5.78 -9.70 4.70
N VAL A 126 5.81 -10.94 4.23
CA VAL A 126 6.44 -11.31 2.96
C VAL A 126 5.58 -12.23 2.14
N ILE A 127 5.74 -12.16 0.84
CA ILE A 127 5.17 -13.11 -0.12
C ILE A 127 6.28 -13.61 -1.06
N ALA A 128 6.07 -14.80 -1.61
CA ALA A 128 6.81 -15.29 -2.76
C ALA A 128 5.93 -15.04 -4.00
N GLY A 129 6.19 -13.93 -4.69
CA GLY A 129 5.47 -13.57 -5.91
C GLY A 129 5.77 -14.54 -7.06
N PRO A 130 5.02 -14.43 -8.16
CA PRO A 130 5.21 -15.30 -9.32
C PRO A 130 6.64 -15.15 -9.88
N ALA A 131 7.35 -16.26 -10.01
CA ALA A 131 8.68 -16.29 -10.55
C ALA A 131 8.85 -17.43 -11.57
N ARG A 132 9.71 -17.20 -12.56
CA ARG A 132 10.03 -18.25 -13.55
C ARG A 132 10.69 -19.43 -12.86
N GLY A 133 10.19 -20.63 -13.10
CA GLY A 133 10.69 -21.84 -12.47
C GLY A 133 9.91 -22.28 -11.22
N CYS A 134 8.96 -21.47 -10.73
CA CYS A 134 8.00 -21.92 -9.74
C CYS A 134 6.78 -22.52 -10.46
N ALA A 135 6.46 -23.77 -10.17
CA ALA A 135 5.16 -24.30 -10.54
C ALA A 135 4.07 -23.47 -9.86
N ALA A 136 2.99 -23.11 -10.57
CA ALA A 136 1.91 -22.34 -9.99
C ALA A 136 1.48 -22.99 -8.66
N ALA A 137 1.61 -22.25 -7.56
CA ALA A 137 1.17 -22.73 -6.26
C ALA A 137 -0.32 -23.08 -6.39
N LYS A 138 -0.64 -24.34 -6.19
CA LYS A 138 -2.03 -24.79 -6.12
C LYS A 138 -2.65 -24.10 -4.91
N SER A 139 -3.63 -23.25 -5.17
CA SER A 139 -4.51 -22.64 -4.17
C SER A 139 -5.28 -23.71 -3.41
#